data_23083a6d4c5121d04e82f9803e0012b6
#
_entry.id   23083a6d4c5121d04e82f9803e0012b6
#
_cell.length_a   1.000
_cell.length_b   1.000
_cell.length_c   1.000
_cell.angle_alpha   90.00
_cell.angle_beta   90.00
_cell.angle_gamma   90.00
#
_symmetry.space_group_name_H-M   'P 1'
#
loop_
_entity.id
_entity.type
_entity.pdbx_description
1 polymer ?
#
loop_
_entity_poly.entity_id
_entity_poly.type
_entity_poly.pdbx_seq_one_letter_code
_entity_poly.pdbx_strand_id
1 'polypeptide(L)'
;QGITKETSPHVAEAIRQTKGQILMDGEEICDARFSKCCGGITEEFQYCWEDTPKTYLTAVRDIALGVEHTLPNLTNEEEAEKWIRFNPPAFCNTQDKKILSEVLNDYDQETVNFYRWKETLSQEKLQQLIADKLKMDLGAILDMKAVERGKSGRISKLQIIGTEKTFTIGKELEIRRTLSDSHLLSSAFVVDKYDKDEQGVPQRFELIGAGWGHGVGLCQIGAAVMGEQGYHYDAILLHYYQGAEIKKLYK
;
A
#
# COMPACT_ATOMS: atom_id res chain seq x y z
N GLN A 1 1.65 -16.18 -11.00
CA GLN A 1 1.06 -15.26 -12.00
C GLN A 1 1.51 -15.74 -13.37
N GLY A 2 0.57 -15.91 -14.30
CA GLY A 2 0.85 -16.37 -15.65
C GLY A 2 1.28 -15.23 -16.59
N ILE A 3 1.74 -15.59 -17.78
CA ILE A 3 2.01 -14.65 -18.87
C ILE A 3 0.67 -14.24 -19.46
N THR A 4 0.32 -12.96 -19.36
CA THR A 4 -0.96 -12.39 -19.86
C THR A 4 -0.81 -11.60 -21.15
N LYS A 5 0.43 -11.30 -21.56
CA LYS A 5 0.77 -10.57 -22.80
C LYS A 5 1.90 -11.29 -23.51
N GLU A 6 2.05 -11.00 -24.79
CA GLU A 6 3.20 -11.47 -25.56
C GLU A 6 4.52 -11.02 -24.91
N THR A 7 5.43 -11.98 -24.68
CA THR A 7 6.69 -11.70 -23.98
C THR A 7 7.60 -10.87 -24.88
N SER A 8 7.90 -9.64 -24.48
CA SER A 8 8.86 -8.82 -25.20
C SER A 8 10.29 -9.40 -25.16
N PRO A 9 11.16 -9.10 -26.14
CA PRO A 9 12.57 -9.53 -26.09
C PRO A 9 13.28 -9.09 -24.81
N HIS A 10 12.94 -7.95 -24.22
CA HIS A 10 13.51 -7.45 -22.97
C HIS A 10 13.12 -8.33 -21.78
N VAL A 11 11.87 -8.81 -21.72
CA VAL A 11 11.43 -9.73 -20.66
C VAL A 11 12.14 -11.08 -20.80
N ALA A 12 12.25 -11.61 -22.01
CA ALA A 12 12.99 -12.86 -22.26
C ALA A 12 14.46 -12.75 -21.82
N GLU A 13 15.10 -11.62 -22.13
CA GLU A 13 16.48 -11.35 -21.71
C GLU A 13 16.61 -11.21 -20.18
N ALA A 14 15.69 -10.51 -19.53
CA ALA A 14 15.68 -10.39 -18.07
C ALA A 14 15.58 -11.76 -17.41
N ILE A 15 14.68 -12.65 -17.89
CA ILE A 15 14.54 -14.01 -17.39
C ILE A 15 15.85 -14.81 -17.59
N ARG A 16 16.51 -14.66 -18.75
CA ARG A 16 17.78 -15.33 -19.05
C ARG A 16 18.89 -14.86 -18.11
N GLN A 17 19.00 -13.56 -17.86
CA GLN A 17 20.04 -12.97 -16.99
C GLN A 17 19.85 -13.33 -15.52
N THR A 18 18.61 -13.41 -15.05
CA THR A 18 18.29 -13.71 -13.65
C THR A 18 18.07 -15.20 -13.36
N LYS A 19 18.26 -16.07 -14.36
CA LYS A 19 18.07 -17.51 -14.21
C LYS A 19 18.88 -18.08 -13.03
N GLY A 20 18.21 -18.77 -12.14
CA GLY A 20 18.80 -19.38 -10.95
C GLY A 20 19.10 -18.40 -9.81
N GLN A 21 18.80 -17.12 -9.96
CA GLN A 21 18.99 -16.14 -8.91
C GLN A 21 17.76 -16.09 -7.99
N ILE A 22 18.01 -15.96 -6.70
CA ILE A 22 16.99 -15.80 -5.65
C ILE A 22 17.47 -14.79 -4.60
N LEU A 23 16.51 -14.22 -3.89
CA LEU A 23 16.77 -13.41 -2.71
C LEU A 23 16.88 -14.32 -1.48
N MET A 24 17.92 -14.12 -0.68
CA MET A 24 18.20 -14.87 0.54
C MET A 24 18.36 -13.92 1.73
N ASP A 25 17.86 -14.35 2.89
CA ASP A 25 18.21 -13.80 4.19
C ASP A 25 18.98 -14.86 4.97
N GLY A 26 20.30 -14.72 5.01
CA GLY A 26 21.18 -15.78 5.50
C GLY A 26 21.07 -17.08 4.68
N GLU A 27 20.50 -18.12 5.28
CA GLU A 27 20.28 -19.44 4.63
C GLU A 27 18.83 -19.64 4.15
N GLU A 28 17.92 -18.69 4.44
CA GLU A 28 16.52 -18.80 4.08
C GLU A 28 16.19 -18.04 2.79
N ILE A 29 15.28 -18.60 1.98
CA ILE A 29 14.74 -17.92 0.81
C ILE A 29 13.77 -16.83 1.28
N CYS A 30 13.96 -15.61 0.81
CA CYS A 30 13.08 -14.50 1.15
C CYS A 30 11.66 -14.70 0.59
N ASP A 31 10.65 -14.41 1.40
CA ASP A 31 9.27 -14.17 0.93
C ASP A 31 9.21 -12.82 0.22
N ALA A 32 9.53 -12.79 -1.07
CA ALA A 32 9.71 -11.57 -1.85
C ALA A 32 8.36 -10.90 -2.17
N ARG A 33 7.70 -10.34 -1.14
CA ARG A 33 6.43 -9.61 -1.27
C ARG A 33 6.58 -8.35 -2.10
N PHE A 34 5.54 -7.99 -2.83
CA PHE A 34 5.49 -6.76 -3.63
C PHE A 34 4.07 -6.17 -3.64
N SER A 35 3.98 -4.86 -3.82
CA SER A 35 2.72 -4.14 -3.97
C SER A 35 2.81 -3.15 -5.13
N LYS A 36 1.67 -2.66 -5.62
CA LYS A 36 1.64 -1.77 -6.77
C LYS A 36 2.27 -0.41 -6.48
N CYS A 37 1.89 0.22 -5.35
CA CYS A 37 2.41 1.52 -4.94
C CYS A 37 2.55 1.59 -3.42
N CYS A 38 3.75 1.81 -2.89
CA CYS A 38 3.96 1.91 -1.44
C CYS A 38 3.41 3.21 -0.83
N GLY A 39 3.23 4.28 -1.64
CA GLY A 39 2.80 5.60 -1.16
C GLY A 39 3.93 6.44 -0.59
N GLY A 40 5.20 6.07 -0.92
CA GLY A 40 6.42 6.77 -0.56
C GLY A 40 7.23 6.13 0.58
N ILE A 41 6.63 5.20 1.32
CA ILE A 41 7.30 4.38 2.33
C ILE A 41 6.72 2.97 2.27
N THR A 42 7.57 1.93 2.25
CA THR A 42 7.13 0.54 2.32
C THR A 42 6.66 0.18 3.73
N GLU A 43 5.80 -0.84 3.83
CA GLU A 43 5.29 -1.32 5.11
C GLU A 43 6.10 -2.51 5.62
N GLU A 44 6.08 -2.73 6.91
CA GLU A 44 6.64 -3.91 7.55
C GLU A 44 5.64 -5.08 7.54
N PHE A 45 6.14 -6.30 7.39
CA PHE A 45 5.35 -7.51 7.19
C PHE A 45 4.29 -7.74 8.28
N GLN A 46 4.64 -7.55 9.56
CA GLN A 46 3.78 -7.85 10.72
C GLN A 46 2.50 -7.00 10.79
N TYR A 47 2.49 -5.83 10.15
CA TYR A 47 1.28 -5.00 10.12
C TYR A 47 0.22 -5.48 9.13
N CYS A 48 0.61 -6.35 8.20
CA CYS A 48 -0.30 -6.88 7.18
C CYS A 48 -0.70 -8.34 7.41
N TRP A 49 0.18 -9.16 8.00
CA TRP A 49 -0.02 -10.62 8.21
C TRP A 49 0.23 -11.03 9.66
N GLU A 50 1.05 -12.06 9.90
CA GLU A 50 1.41 -12.55 11.22
C GLU A 50 2.29 -11.54 11.97
N ASP A 51 2.19 -11.53 13.30
CA ASP A 51 2.96 -10.63 14.16
C ASP A 51 4.44 -11.08 14.31
N THR A 52 5.02 -11.50 13.20
CA THR A 52 6.41 -11.96 13.11
C THR A 52 7.18 -11.06 12.14
N PRO A 53 8.06 -10.18 12.62
CA PRO A 53 8.87 -9.33 11.75
C PRO A 53 9.75 -10.16 10.82
N LYS A 54 9.94 -9.67 9.58
CA LYS A 54 10.92 -10.18 8.62
C LYS A 54 12.00 -9.13 8.44
N THR A 55 13.26 -9.52 8.67
CA THR A 55 14.42 -8.63 8.67
C THR A 55 14.60 -7.86 7.36
N TYR A 56 14.21 -8.48 6.25
CA TYR A 56 14.32 -7.93 4.89
C TYR A 56 13.02 -7.26 4.37
N LEU A 57 11.91 -7.30 5.12
CA LEU A 57 10.64 -6.62 4.78
C LEU A 57 10.37 -5.47 5.75
N THR A 58 11.25 -4.47 5.71
CA THR A 58 11.26 -3.31 6.58
C THR A 58 10.65 -2.10 5.89
N ALA A 59 10.40 -1.05 6.67
CA ALA A 59 9.98 0.23 6.14
C ALA A 59 11.16 0.93 5.45
N VAL A 60 11.00 1.22 4.16
CA VAL A 60 12.00 1.87 3.32
C VAL A 60 11.42 3.11 2.67
N ARG A 61 12.18 4.18 2.66
CA ARG A 61 11.84 5.40 1.92
C ARG A 61 12.03 5.16 0.42
N ASP A 62 10.98 5.38 -0.36
CA ASP A 62 10.97 5.16 -1.81
C ASP A 62 11.57 6.36 -2.58
N ILE A 63 12.86 6.65 -2.32
CA ILE A 63 13.61 7.77 -2.92
C ILE A 63 15.00 7.32 -3.40
N ALA A 64 15.71 8.21 -4.10
CA ALA A 64 17.02 7.95 -4.68
C ALA A 64 18.02 7.38 -3.66
N LEU A 65 18.81 6.40 -4.09
CA LEU A 65 19.86 5.80 -3.30
C LEU A 65 20.92 6.84 -2.91
N GLY A 66 21.42 6.73 -1.67
CA GLY A 66 22.44 7.64 -1.15
C GLY A 66 21.92 9.00 -0.69
N VAL A 67 20.62 9.27 -0.81
CA VAL A 67 20.01 10.46 -0.20
C VAL A 67 19.80 10.19 1.29
N GLU A 68 20.46 10.96 2.14
CA GLU A 68 20.25 10.89 3.59
C GLU A 68 18.82 11.36 3.93
N HIS A 69 18.08 10.55 4.65
CA HIS A 69 16.72 10.86 5.07
C HIS A 69 16.38 10.18 6.38
N THR A 70 15.50 10.82 7.14
CA THR A 70 14.89 10.22 8.32
C THR A 70 13.48 9.73 7.96
N LEU A 71 13.13 8.51 8.35
CA LEU A 71 11.76 8.03 8.22
C LEU A 71 10.86 8.80 9.21
N PRO A 72 9.76 9.41 8.74
CA PRO A 72 8.78 9.98 9.65
C PRO A 72 8.14 8.88 10.49
N ASN A 73 7.71 9.21 11.69
CA ASN A 73 7.03 8.24 12.56
C ASN A 73 5.54 8.14 12.21
N LEU A 74 5.20 7.42 11.14
CA LEU A 74 3.82 7.30 10.68
C LEU A 74 2.96 6.34 11.52
N THR A 75 3.50 5.76 12.59
CA THR A 75 2.67 5.10 13.62
C THR A 75 1.95 6.13 14.50
N ASN A 76 2.40 7.36 14.50
CA ASN A 76 1.72 8.50 15.11
C ASN A 76 0.67 9.06 14.15
N GLU A 77 -0.57 9.25 14.62
CA GLU A 77 -1.70 9.68 13.79
C GLU A 77 -1.47 11.06 13.15
N GLU A 78 -0.94 12.01 13.90
CA GLU A 78 -0.70 13.39 13.43
C GLU A 78 0.35 13.44 12.32
N GLU A 79 1.42 12.66 12.46
CA GLU A 79 2.47 12.54 11.45
C GLU A 79 1.97 11.77 10.21
N ALA A 80 1.16 10.73 10.41
CA ALA A 80 0.53 9.97 9.33
C ALA A 80 -0.43 10.86 8.53
N GLU A 81 -1.28 11.66 9.20
CA GLU A 81 -2.17 12.60 8.55
C GLU A 81 -1.41 13.63 7.70
N LYS A 82 -0.38 14.26 8.27
CA LYS A 82 0.49 15.20 7.54
C LYS A 82 1.09 14.54 6.31
N TRP A 83 1.63 13.32 6.45
CA TRP A 83 2.23 12.57 5.36
C TRP A 83 1.23 12.23 4.23
N ILE A 84 0.06 11.75 4.60
CA ILE A 84 -0.98 11.32 3.64
C ILE A 84 -1.54 12.53 2.87
N ARG A 85 -1.76 13.65 3.55
CA ARG A 85 -2.28 14.88 2.92
C ARG A 85 -1.23 15.60 2.08
N PHE A 86 0.04 15.42 2.41
CA PHE A 86 1.15 16.01 1.68
C PHE A 86 1.56 15.11 0.50
N ASN A 87 2.27 15.66 -0.47
CA ASN A 87 2.73 14.93 -1.66
C ASN A 87 4.26 14.90 -1.75
N PRO A 88 4.97 14.24 -0.81
CA PRO A 88 6.43 14.23 -0.78
C PRO A 88 7.00 13.49 -2.00
N PRO A 89 8.24 13.82 -2.44
CA PRO A 89 8.88 13.13 -3.53
C PRO A 89 9.13 11.66 -3.19
N ALA A 90 8.88 10.79 -4.18
CA ALA A 90 9.14 9.37 -4.14
C ALA A 90 9.26 8.83 -5.56
N PHE A 91 9.91 7.70 -5.78
CA PHE A 91 9.93 7.05 -7.09
C PHE A 91 8.51 6.72 -7.57
N CYS A 92 7.68 6.18 -6.68
CA CYS A 92 6.29 5.85 -7.04
C CYS A 92 5.36 7.07 -7.14
N ASN A 93 5.83 8.29 -6.90
CA ASN A 93 5.08 9.52 -7.14
C ASN A 93 5.20 9.93 -8.62
N THR A 94 4.62 9.14 -9.50
CA THR A 94 4.61 9.38 -10.94
C THR A 94 3.21 9.27 -11.51
N GLN A 95 2.93 10.08 -12.53
CA GLN A 95 1.74 10.00 -13.38
C GLN A 95 2.12 9.70 -14.84
N ASP A 96 3.37 9.31 -15.10
CA ASP A 96 3.84 8.97 -16.44
C ASP A 96 3.11 7.71 -16.94
N LYS A 97 2.22 7.93 -17.90
CA LYS A 97 1.38 6.87 -18.49
C LYS A 97 2.22 5.78 -19.18
N LYS A 98 3.38 6.12 -19.75
CA LYS A 98 4.27 5.13 -20.35
C LYS A 98 4.73 4.14 -19.31
N ILE A 99 5.31 4.62 -18.19
CA ILE A 99 5.77 3.78 -17.09
C ILE A 99 4.61 2.97 -16.50
N LEU A 100 3.48 3.62 -16.22
CA LEU A 100 2.32 2.96 -15.64
C LEU A 100 1.75 1.85 -16.54
N SER A 101 1.71 2.05 -17.85
CA SER A 101 1.22 1.05 -18.81
C SER A 101 2.14 -0.18 -18.95
N GLU A 102 3.42 -0.03 -18.68
CA GLU A 102 4.37 -1.15 -18.68
C GLU A 102 4.27 -2.02 -17.43
N VAL A 103 3.92 -1.42 -16.29
CA VAL A 103 3.90 -2.07 -14.96
C VAL A 103 2.53 -2.59 -14.58
N LEU A 104 1.47 -1.89 -14.98
CA LEU A 104 0.11 -2.20 -14.60
C LEU A 104 -0.61 -2.98 -15.70
N ASN A 105 -1.54 -3.84 -15.29
CA ASN A 105 -2.45 -4.50 -16.23
C ASN A 105 -3.43 -3.49 -16.83
N ASP A 106 -4.02 -3.82 -17.98
CA ASP A 106 -4.91 -2.91 -18.70
C ASP A 106 -6.13 -2.48 -17.87
N TYR A 107 -6.68 -3.39 -17.06
CA TYR A 107 -7.80 -3.10 -16.14
C TYR A 107 -7.40 -2.28 -14.90
N ASP A 108 -6.12 -2.06 -14.67
CA ASP A 108 -5.61 -1.23 -13.58
C ASP A 108 -5.25 0.20 -14.04
N GLN A 109 -5.53 0.54 -15.30
CA GLN A 109 -5.13 1.82 -15.91
C GLN A 109 -6.27 2.86 -15.97
N GLU A 110 -7.37 2.62 -15.27
CA GLU A 110 -8.51 3.55 -15.21
C GLU A 110 -8.15 4.89 -14.52
N THR A 111 -7.12 4.89 -13.70
CA THR A 111 -6.60 6.08 -13.02
C THR A 111 -5.07 6.12 -13.09
N VAL A 112 -4.50 7.30 -12.81
CA VAL A 112 -3.06 7.50 -12.59
C VAL A 112 -2.76 7.94 -11.15
N ASN A 113 -3.79 8.07 -10.32
CA ASN A 113 -3.70 8.63 -8.98
C ASN A 113 -3.45 7.55 -7.92
N PHE A 114 -2.38 6.78 -8.07
CA PHE A 114 -2.04 5.68 -7.15
C PHE A 114 -1.25 6.14 -5.94
N TYR A 115 -0.46 7.20 -6.09
CA TYR A 115 0.38 7.73 -5.02
C TYR A 115 -0.43 8.43 -3.94
N ARG A 116 -1.41 9.24 -4.38
CA ARG A 116 -2.42 9.88 -3.52
C ARG A 116 -3.78 9.71 -4.19
N TRP A 117 -4.76 9.33 -3.41
CA TRP A 117 -6.11 9.05 -3.90
C TRP A 117 -7.17 9.59 -2.94
N LYS A 118 -8.38 9.68 -3.43
CA LYS A 118 -9.55 10.13 -2.68
C LYS A 118 -10.73 9.25 -3.03
N GLU A 119 -11.50 8.85 -2.02
CA GLU A 119 -12.76 8.12 -2.15
C GLU A 119 -13.83 8.83 -1.36
N THR A 120 -15.03 8.95 -1.91
CA THR A 120 -16.16 9.61 -1.25
C THR A 120 -17.29 8.61 -1.04
N LEU A 121 -17.73 8.46 0.19
CA LEU A 121 -18.81 7.56 0.60
C LEU A 121 -19.94 8.36 1.27
N SER A 122 -21.19 8.10 0.86
CA SER A 122 -22.34 8.56 1.61
C SER A 122 -22.49 7.75 2.90
N GLN A 123 -23.19 8.30 3.89
CA GLN A 123 -23.56 7.60 5.12
C GLN A 123 -24.26 6.27 4.82
N GLU A 124 -25.25 6.29 3.93
CA GLU A 124 -26.02 5.12 3.54
C GLU A 124 -25.12 4.02 2.92
N LYS A 125 -24.24 4.41 1.97
CA LYS A 125 -23.32 3.47 1.32
C LYS A 125 -22.35 2.86 2.33
N LEU A 126 -21.80 3.68 3.23
CA LEU A 126 -20.85 3.23 4.25
C LEU A 126 -21.50 2.26 5.24
N GLN A 127 -22.71 2.58 5.73
CA GLN A 127 -23.47 1.67 6.59
C GLN A 127 -23.73 0.33 5.91
N GLN A 128 -24.20 0.35 4.66
CA GLN A 128 -24.47 -0.87 3.92
C GLN A 128 -23.21 -1.72 3.72
N LEU A 129 -22.10 -1.12 3.29
CA LEU A 129 -20.82 -1.83 3.13
C LEU A 129 -20.39 -2.51 4.44
N ILE A 130 -20.43 -1.80 5.54
CA ILE A 130 -20.04 -2.32 6.85
C ILE A 130 -20.97 -3.47 7.26
N ALA A 131 -22.30 -3.28 7.17
CA ALA A 131 -23.26 -4.31 7.52
C ALA A 131 -23.09 -5.58 6.68
N ASP A 132 -22.89 -5.41 5.36
CA ASP A 132 -22.74 -6.54 4.44
C ASP A 132 -21.42 -7.30 4.65
N LYS A 133 -20.33 -6.58 4.91
CA LYS A 133 -19.01 -7.21 5.06
C LYS A 133 -18.79 -7.80 6.44
N LEU A 134 -19.19 -7.10 7.50
CA LEU A 134 -19.01 -7.56 8.89
C LEU A 134 -20.17 -8.43 9.38
N LYS A 135 -21.29 -8.52 8.62
CA LYS A 135 -22.53 -9.19 9.05
C LYS A 135 -23.04 -8.64 10.39
N MET A 136 -22.88 -7.34 10.57
CA MET A 136 -23.21 -6.65 11.81
C MET A 136 -23.72 -5.25 11.50
N ASP A 137 -24.83 -4.86 12.11
CA ASP A 137 -25.33 -3.49 12.08
C ASP A 137 -24.68 -2.67 13.21
N LEU A 138 -24.05 -1.57 12.84
CA LEU A 138 -23.46 -0.61 13.78
C LEU A 138 -24.33 0.64 13.97
N GLY A 139 -25.48 0.72 13.28
CA GLY A 139 -26.27 1.94 13.18
C GLY A 139 -25.61 2.97 12.25
N ALA A 140 -25.98 4.22 12.38
CA ALA A 140 -25.34 5.31 11.62
C ALA A 140 -23.88 5.49 12.03
N ILE A 141 -22.99 5.60 11.06
CA ILE A 141 -21.55 5.72 11.33
C ILE A 141 -21.22 7.17 11.75
N LEU A 142 -20.65 7.30 12.93
CA LEU A 142 -20.27 8.58 13.52
C LEU A 142 -18.80 8.93 13.26
N ASP A 143 -17.94 7.89 13.29
CA ASP A 143 -16.50 8.09 13.12
C ASP A 143 -15.78 6.79 12.71
N MET A 144 -14.60 6.97 12.14
CA MET A 144 -13.64 5.89 11.88
C MET A 144 -12.26 6.37 12.35
N LYS A 145 -11.65 5.65 13.31
CA LYS A 145 -10.38 6.05 13.94
C LYS A 145 -9.32 4.99 13.74
N ALA A 146 -8.15 5.39 13.30
CA ALA A 146 -6.99 4.52 13.33
C ALA A 146 -6.57 4.27 14.78
N VAL A 147 -6.65 3.02 15.22
CA VAL A 147 -6.18 2.59 16.56
C VAL A 147 -4.72 2.21 16.51
N GLU A 148 -4.29 1.66 15.38
CA GLU A 148 -2.91 1.26 15.15
C GLU A 148 -2.55 1.47 13.68
N ARG A 149 -1.36 2.04 13.45
CA ARG A 149 -0.76 2.19 12.13
C ARG A 149 0.60 1.52 12.08
N GLY A 150 0.93 0.97 10.92
CA GLY A 150 2.28 0.52 10.59
C GLY A 150 3.19 1.68 10.18
N LYS A 151 4.43 1.35 9.85
CA LYS A 151 5.50 2.32 9.53
C LYS A 151 5.26 3.12 8.25
N SER A 152 4.41 2.63 7.34
CA SER A 152 4.01 3.34 6.12
C SER A 152 2.77 4.23 6.32
N GLY A 153 2.23 4.30 7.53
CA GLY A 153 0.97 4.97 7.84
C GLY A 153 -0.28 4.14 7.52
N ARG A 154 -0.13 2.89 7.04
CA ARG A 154 -1.26 1.98 6.85
C ARG A 154 -1.89 1.62 8.17
N ILE A 155 -3.22 1.67 8.22
CA ILE A 155 -4.00 1.27 9.39
C ILE A 155 -3.97 -0.26 9.46
N SER A 156 -3.51 -0.80 10.59
CA SER A 156 -3.57 -2.21 10.94
C SER A 156 -4.75 -2.54 11.85
N LYS A 157 -5.24 -1.55 12.62
CA LYS A 157 -6.47 -1.65 13.41
C LYS A 157 -7.31 -0.39 13.23
N LEU A 158 -8.52 -0.56 12.69
CA LEU A 158 -9.50 0.51 12.48
C LEU A 158 -10.69 0.33 13.42
N GLN A 159 -10.97 1.34 14.24
CA GLN A 159 -12.18 1.41 15.04
C GLN A 159 -13.27 2.15 14.27
N ILE A 160 -14.41 1.50 14.09
CA ILE A 160 -15.61 2.06 13.48
C ILE A 160 -16.61 2.33 14.61
N ILE A 161 -17.06 3.58 14.72
CA ILE A 161 -17.96 4.04 15.76
C ILE A 161 -19.31 4.33 15.12
N GLY A 162 -20.30 3.53 15.45
CA GLY A 162 -21.69 3.74 15.05
C GLY A 162 -22.57 4.20 16.21
N THR A 163 -23.81 4.54 15.92
CA THR A 163 -24.81 4.93 16.92
C THR A 163 -25.21 3.79 17.83
N GLU A 164 -25.20 2.55 17.33
CA GLU A 164 -25.60 1.36 18.06
C GLU A 164 -24.43 0.62 18.69
N LYS A 165 -23.30 0.54 17.97
CA LYS A 165 -22.13 -0.22 18.38
C LYS A 165 -20.84 0.43 17.89
N THR A 166 -19.77 0.13 18.62
CA THR A 166 -18.39 0.38 18.19
C THR A 166 -17.71 -0.97 17.95
N PHE A 167 -17.00 -1.09 16.83
CA PHE A 167 -16.30 -2.31 16.47
C PHE A 167 -14.92 -2.00 15.91
N THR A 168 -13.94 -2.86 16.21
CA THR A 168 -12.57 -2.71 15.69
C THR A 168 -12.25 -3.84 14.73
N ILE A 169 -11.80 -3.51 13.53
CA ILE A 169 -11.36 -4.45 12.51
C ILE A 169 -9.86 -4.34 12.27
N GLY A 170 -9.27 -5.36 11.78
CA GLY A 170 -7.88 -5.49 11.30
C GLY A 170 -7.72 -6.84 10.59
N LYS A 171 -6.74 -7.06 9.75
CA LYS A 171 -5.62 -6.20 9.43
C LYS A 171 -5.87 -5.43 8.11
N GLU A 172 -4.82 -5.01 7.43
CA GLU A 172 -4.82 -4.13 6.25
C GLU A 172 -5.86 -4.53 5.20
N LEU A 173 -5.86 -5.79 4.76
CA LEU A 173 -6.75 -6.27 3.71
C LEU A 173 -8.22 -6.29 4.16
N GLU A 174 -8.50 -6.62 5.42
CA GLU A 174 -9.85 -6.62 5.97
C GLU A 174 -10.45 -5.21 6.00
N ILE A 175 -9.65 -4.23 6.43
CA ILE A 175 -10.04 -2.80 6.42
C ILE A 175 -10.42 -2.37 5.00
N ARG A 176 -9.59 -2.67 4.02
CA ARG A 176 -9.84 -2.33 2.61
C ARG A 176 -11.10 -2.97 2.05
N ARG A 177 -11.34 -4.24 2.38
CA ARG A 177 -12.53 -4.99 1.93
C ARG A 177 -13.80 -4.47 2.57
N THR A 178 -13.76 -4.05 3.82
CA THR A 178 -14.92 -3.57 4.56
C THR A 178 -15.43 -2.23 4.03
N LEU A 179 -14.54 -1.37 3.54
CA LEU A 179 -14.88 -0.01 3.15
C LEU A 179 -15.07 0.18 1.64
N SER A 180 -15.20 -0.89 0.86
CA SER A 180 -15.41 -0.82 -0.59
C SER A 180 -16.18 -2.04 -1.10
N ASP A 181 -16.84 -1.91 -2.23
CA ASP A 181 -17.51 -3.04 -2.91
C ASP A 181 -16.50 -4.14 -3.27
N SER A 182 -15.31 -3.76 -3.73
CA SER A 182 -14.19 -4.68 -3.96
C SER A 182 -13.18 -4.58 -2.83
N HIS A 183 -12.30 -3.62 -2.88
CA HIS A 183 -11.36 -3.23 -1.82
C HIS A 183 -10.74 -1.86 -2.15
N LEU A 184 -10.54 -1.02 -1.13
CA LEU A 184 -9.84 0.26 -1.27
C LEU A 184 -8.44 0.06 -1.83
N LEU A 185 -7.87 1.10 -2.41
CA LEU A 185 -6.50 1.07 -2.92
C LEU A 185 -5.50 0.69 -1.82
N SER A 186 -5.59 1.29 -0.63
CA SER A 186 -4.78 0.91 0.54
C SER A 186 -5.52 1.18 1.85
N SER A 187 -4.95 0.78 2.98
CA SER A 187 -5.40 1.19 4.31
C SER A 187 -4.64 2.42 4.88
N ALA A 188 -3.76 3.04 4.07
CA ALA A 188 -3.11 4.30 4.44
C ALA A 188 -4.04 5.45 4.09
N PHE A 189 -4.98 5.79 4.96
CA PHE A 189 -5.92 6.89 4.75
C PHE A 189 -6.22 7.64 6.04
N VAL A 190 -6.77 8.86 5.85
CA VAL A 190 -7.43 9.67 6.88
C VAL A 190 -8.86 9.93 6.46
N VAL A 191 -9.72 10.28 7.42
CA VAL A 191 -11.16 10.41 7.20
C VAL A 191 -11.62 11.82 7.52
N ASP A 192 -12.18 12.51 6.53
CA ASP A 192 -12.89 13.76 6.71
C ASP A 192 -14.40 13.51 6.71
N LYS A 193 -15.12 14.22 7.57
CA LYS A 193 -16.56 14.08 7.80
C LYS A 193 -17.27 15.38 7.46
N TYR A 194 -18.34 15.29 6.66
CA TYR A 194 -19.08 16.44 6.15
C TYR A 194 -20.59 16.27 6.30
N ASP A 195 -21.29 17.36 6.12
CA ASP A 195 -22.74 17.41 5.93
C ASP A 195 -23.48 16.75 7.12
N LYS A 196 -23.18 17.19 8.36
CA LYS A 196 -23.84 16.66 9.56
C LYS A 196 -25.31 17.04 9.59
N ASP A 197 -26.16 16.07 9.90
CA ASP A 197 -27.58 16.28 10.16
C ASP A 197 -27.84 16.97 11.52
N GLU A 198 -29.11 17.15 11.86
CA GLU A 198 -29.55 17.80 13.12
C GLU A 198 -29.09 17.03 14.37
N GLN A 199 -28.86 15.72 14.26
CA GLN A 199 -28.36 14.85 15.33
C GLN A 199 -26.82 14.82 15.37
N GLY A 200 -26.15 15.52 14.45
CA GLY A 200 -24.68 15.55 14.35
C GLY A 200 -24.07 14.37 13.62
N VAL A 201 -24.88 13.51 12.97
CA VAL A 201 -24.45 12.36 12.20
C VAL A 201 -23.90 12.82 10.85
N PRO A 202 -22.66 12.49 10.47
CA PRO A 202 -22.11 12.82 9.16
C PRO A 202 -22.89 12.13 8.03
N GLN A 203 -23.21 12.85 6.97
CA GLN A 203 -23.89 12.29 5.80
C GLN A 203 -22.92 11.94 4.67
N ARG A 204 -21.67 12.41 4.77
CA ARG A 204 -20.63 12.15 3.77
C ARG A 204 -19.26 12.01 4.44
N PHE A 205 -18.51 11.01 3.96
CA PHE A 205 -17.14 10.72 4.37
C PHE A 205 -16.21 10.82 3.17
N GLU A 206 -15.07 11.48 3.34
CA GLU A 206 -13.99 11.48 2.38
C GLU A 206 -12.78 10.75 2.95
N LEU A 207 -12.38 9.69 2.28
CA LEU A 207 -11.15 8.97 2.57
C LEU A 207 -10.05 9.54 1.69
N ILE A 208 -9.06 10.17 2.29
CA ILE A 208 -7.88 10.67 1.60
C ILE A 208 -6.75 9.69 1.88
N GLY A 209 -6.17 9.09 0.85
CA GLY A 209 -5.26 7.98 1.05
C GLY A 209 -3.99 8.02 0.20
N ALA A 210 -3.09 7.10 0.50
CA ALA A 210 -1.77 6.99 -0.10
C ALA A 210 -1.43 5.54 -0.49
N GLY A 211 -0.91 5.37 -1.71
CA GLY A 211 -0.44 4.09 -2.22
C GLY A 211 -1.53 3.10 -2.62
N TRP A 212 -1.10 1.94 -3.14
CA TRP A 212 -1.96 0.86 -3.59
C TRP A 212 -1.41 -0.52 -3.22
N GLY A 213 -2.20 -1.28 -2.47
CA GLY A 213 -1.85 -2.57 -1.90
C GLY A 213 -1.27 -2.45 -0.49
N HIS A 214 -0.81 -3.57 0.02
CA HIS A 214 -0.28 -3.70 1.38
C HIS A 214 1.02 -2.91 1.65
N GLY A 215 1.75 -2.51 0.61
CA GLY A 215 2.96 -1.69 0.74
C GLY A 215 4.23 -2.45 1.13
N VAL A 216 4.16 -3.72 1.47
CA VAL A 216 5.30 -4.51 1.95
C VAL A 216 6.21 -4.94 0.80
N GLY A 217 7.52 -4.82 0.99
CA GLY A 217 8.54 -5.21 0.04
C GLY A 217 8.60 -4.31 -1.19
N LEU A 218 8.79 -4.88 -2.39
CA LEU A 218 9.01 -4.12 -3.62
C LEU A 218 7.80 -3.30 -4.01
N CYS A 219 8.00 -2.01 -4.27
CA CYS A 219 7.02 -1.11 -4.89
C CYS A 219 7.15 -1.22 -6.41
N GLN A 220 6.15 -1.80 -7.09
CA GLN A 220 6.21 -2.05 -8.54
C GLN A 220 6.37 -0.74 -9.35
N ILE A 221 5.59 0.30 -9.04
CA ILE A 221 5.71 1.60 -9.72
C ILE A 221 7.05 2.25 -9.41
N GLY A 222 7.51 2.23 -8.14
CA GLY A 222 8.82 2.77 -7.78
C GLY A 222 9.96 2.04 -8.48
N ALA A 223 9.93 0.70 -8.51
CA ALA A 223 10.91 -0.12 -9.20
C ALA A 223 10.97 0.17 -10.71
N ALA A 224 9.82 0.41 -11.35
CA ALA A 224 9.78 0.79 -12.77
C ALA A 224 10.40 2.16 -13.02
N VAL A 225 10.11 3.15 -12.17
CA VAL A 225 10.74 4.48 -12.25
C VAL A 225 12.24 4.39 -12.03
N MET A 226 12.70 3.59 -11.08
CA MET A 226 14.14 3.32 -10.89
C MET A 226 14.76 2.71 -12.15
N GLY A 227 14.10 1.71 -12.76
CA GLY A 227 14.56 1.09 -14.01
C GLY A 227 14.65 2.07 -15.17
N GLU A 228 13.66 2.95 -15.36
CA GLU A 228 13.70 4.02 -16.39
C GLU A 228 14.81 5.05 -16.11
N GLN A 229 15.17 5.26 -14.85
CA GLN A 229 16.31 6.08 -14.44
C GLN A 229 17.67 5.38 -14.56
N GLY A 230 17.71 4.13 -15.03
CA GLY A 230 18.93 3.37 -15.28
C GLY A 230 19.49 2.62 -14.08
N TYR A 231 18.73 2.47 -12.98
CA TYR A 231 19.15 1.59 -11.89
C TYR A 231 19.16 0.13 -12.35
N HIS A 232 20.20 -0.61 -12.00
CA HIS A 232 20.30 -2.02 -12.29
C HIS A 232 19.36 -2.84 -11.39
N TYR A 233 18.87 -3.99 -11.84
CA TYR A 233 17.86 -4.78 -11.13
C TYR A 233 18.26 -5.20 -9.71
N ASP A 234 19.53 -5.50 -9.48
CA ASP A 234 20.05 -5.82 -8.13
C ASP A 234 19.97 -4.64 -7.17
N ALA A 235 20.34 -3.44 -7.63
CA ALA A 235 20.19 -2.21 -6.84
C ALA A 235 18.72 -1.93 -6.51
N ILE A 236 17.80 -2.19 -7.47
CA ILE A 236 16.36 -2.05 -7.24
C ILE A 236 15.88 -3.05 -6.20
N LEU A 237 16.24 -4.34 -6.34
CA LEU A 237 15.82 -5.37 -5.40
C LEU A 237 16.35 -5.09 -3.99
N LEU A 238 17.64 -4.79 -3.85
CA LEU A 238 18.27 -4.53 -2.55
C LEU A 238 17.86 -3.20 -1.91
N HIS A 239 17.30 -2.27 -2.70
CA HIS A 239 16.64 -1.09 -2.16
C HIS A 239 15.39 -1.45 -1.34
N TYR A 240 14.56 -2.36 -1.84
CA TYR A 240 13.30 -2.74 -1.19
C TYR A 240 13.43 -3.92 -0.22
N TYR A 241 14.41 -4.80 -0.41
CA TYR A 241 14.67 -5.96 0.45
C TYR A 241 16.00 -5.75 1.19
N GLN A 242 15.98 -4.83 2.15
CA GLN A 242 17.20 -4.43 2.86
C GLN A 242 17.75 -5.58 3.70
N GLY A 243 19.07 -5.81 3.59
CA GLY A 243 19.72 -6.90 4.28
C GLY A 243 19.63 -8.26 3.57
N ALA A 244 18.81 -8.38 2.52
CA ALA A 244 18.81 -9.58 1.68
C ALA A 244 20.03 -9.61 0.75
N GLU A 245 20.38 -10.81 0.29
CA GLU A 245 21.42 -11.05 -0.70
C GLU A 245 20.85 -11.75 -1.94
N ILE A 246 21.38 -11.41 -3.12
CA ILE A 246 21.06 -12.14 -4.35
C ILE A 246 22.05 -13.29 -4.49
N LYS A 247 21.58 -14.52 -4.41
CA LYS A 247 22.39 -15.74 -4.58
C LYS A 247 21.98 -16.52 -5.81
N LYS A 248 22.95 -17.12 -6.47
CA LYS A 248 22.72 -18.02 -7.60
C LYS A 248 22.77 -19.48 -7.13
N LEU A 249 21.61 -20.14 -7.12
CA LEU A 249 21.50 -21.53 -6.65
C LEU A 249 21.87 -22.58 -7.71
N TYR A 250 21.60 -22.27 -9.00
CA TYR A 250 21.91 -23.20 -10.11
C TYR A 250 22.25 -22.40 -11.38
N LYS A 251 22.90 -23.09 -12.31
CA LYS A 251 23.37 -22.56 -13.61
C LYS A 251 22.27 -22.58 -14.67
#